data_032657d8eb5ad598a4ba5b385fb3194c
#
_entry.id   032657d8eb5ad598a4ba5b385fb3194c
#
_cell.length_a   1.000
_cell.length_b   1.000
_cell.length_c   1.000
_cell.angle_alpha   90.00
_cell.angle_beta   90.00
_cell.angle_gamma   90.00
#
_symmetry.space_group_name_H-M   'P 1'
#
loop_
_entity.id
_entity.type
_entity.pdbx_description
1 polymer ?
#
loop_
_entity_poly.entity_id
_entity_poly.type
_entity_poly.pdbx_seq_one_letter_code
_entity_poly.pdbx_strand_id
1 'polypeptide(L)'
;MINIKQAALSFHSLDEEQKEYVLDSLYNQGVEEEALEEYAEKVFSEEVQHLLNKFTSKICIYRGMMLSKSAIDELPSSEGVGIHWTIEEMIARKWNPSTNDHPKSGDIRVILKGYVEPSDICIAQTAVNGLVSGYEGEITLKQGITPKELYCEVIE
;
A
#
# COMPACT_ATOMS: atom_id res chain seq x y z
N MET A 1 -5.37 27.37 -8.98
CA MET A 1 -5.00 25.94 -8.97
C MET A 1 -3.62 25.78 -8.34
N ILE A 2 -3.51 24.93 -7.34
CA ILE A 2 -2.24 24.70 -6.66
C ILE A 2 -1.35 23.82 -7.54
N ASN A 3 -0.09 24.27 -7.76
CA ASN A 3 0.91 23.42 -8.39
C ASN A 3 1.33 22.35 -7.37
N ILE A 4 0.95 21.11 -7.60
CA ILE A 4 1.17 20.01 -6.66
C ILE A 4 2.66 19.82 -6.35
N LYS A 5 3.52 19.95 -7.34
CA LYS A 5 4.97 19.81 -7.16
C LYS A 5 5.53 20.84 -6.17
N GLN A 6 5.17 22.11 -6.35
CA GLN A 6 5.61 23.17 -5.45
C GLN A 6 4.94 23.08 -4.08
N ALA A 7 3.65 22.75 -4.05
CA ALA A 7 2.91 22.58 -2.80
C ALA A 7 3.48 21.43 -1.97
N ALA A 8 3.84 20.32 -2.62
CA ALA A 8 4.46 19.20 -1.91
C ALA A 8 5.79 19.60 -1.27
N LEU A 9 6.63 20.38 -1.96
CA LEU A 9 7.90 20.85 -1.42
C LEU A 9 7.73 21.83 -0.26
N SER A 10 6.59 22.53 -0.20
CA SER A 10 6.26 23.48 0.86
C SER A 10 5.26 22.91 1.88
N PHE A 11 5.11 21.61 1.92
CA PHE A 11 4.03 20.92 2.63
C PHE A 11 3.84 21.38 4.08
N HIS A 12 4.92 21.51 4.82
CA HIS A 12 4.83 21.86 6.26
C HIS A 12 4.36 23.29 6.49
N SER A 13 4.42 24.16 5.50
CA SER A 13 3.94 25.55 5.60
C SER A 13 2.49 25.72 5.12
N LEU A 14 1.87 24.66 4.61
CA LEU A 14 0.49 24.71 4.13
C LEU A 14 -0.51 24.60 5.30
N ASP A 15 -1.74 25.11 5.08
CA ASP A 15 -2.84 24.85 6.02
C ASP A 15 -3.33 23.42 5.90
N GLU A 16 -4.21 22.99 6.82
CA GLU A 16 -4.69 21.61 6.85
C GLU A 16 -5.44 21.19 5.59
N GLU A 17 -6.24 22.08 5.02
CA GLU A 17 -6.98 21.81 3.78
C GLU A 17 -6.06 21.62 2.59
N GLN A 18 -5.04 22.45 2.48
CA GLN A 18 -4.03 22.34 1.42
C GLN A 18 -3.17 21.09 1.58
N LYS A 19 -2.80 20.74 2.81
CA LYS A 19 -2.08 19.48 3.10
C LYS A 19 -2.87 18.28 2.67
N GLU A 20 -4.16 18.24 3.00
CA GLU A 20 -5.05 17.15 2.61
C GLU A 20 -5.14 17.04 1.09
N TYR A 21 -5.28 18.16 0.40
CA TYR A 21 -5.32 18.19 -1.06
C TYR A 21 -4.04 17.65 -1.68
N VAL A 22 -2.87 18.03 -1.16
CA VAL A 22 -1.58 17.54 -1.66
C VAL A 22 -1.44 16.04 -1.43
N LEU A 23 -1.77 15.55 -0.24
CA LEU A 23 -1.70 14.12 0.07
C LEU A 23 -2.63 13.30 -0.81
N ASP A 24 -3.86 13.74 -1.02
CA ASP A 24 -4.81 13.07 -1.90
C ASP A 24 -4.31 13.04 -3.34
N SER A 25 -3.69 14.11 -3.79
CA SER A 25 -3.13 14.18 -5.14
C SER A 25 -1.95 13.23 -5.31
N LEU A 26 -1.06 13.14 -4.33
CA LEU A 26 0.07 12.20 -4.35
C LEU A 26 -0.42 10.75 -4.30
N TYR A 27 -1.48 10.50 -3.56
CA TYR A 27 -2.07 9.17 -3.42
C TYR A 27 -2.79 8.72 -4.69
N ASN A 28 -3.62 9.59 -5.29
CA ASN A 28 -4.57 9.20 -6.33
C ASN A 28 -4.13 9.47 -7.77
N GLN A 29 -3.15 10.33 -8.01
CA GLN A 29 -2.83 10.78 -9.36
C GLN A 29 -1.65 10.07 -10.02
N GLY A 30 -1.19 8.98 -9.45
CA GLY A 30 -0.14 8.16 -10.09
C GLY A 30 1.16 8.90 -10.30
N VAL A 31 1.60 9.65 -9.31
CA VAL A 31 2.91 10.33 -9.35
C VAL A 31 4.00 9.28 -9.58
N GLU A 32 4.93 9.58 -10.48
CA GLU A 32 6.04 8.69 -10.78
C GLU A 32 6.86 8.40 -9.52
N GLU A 33 7.31 7.15 -9.39
CA GLU A 33 8.02 6.67 -8.19
C GLU A 33 9.24 7.56 -7.86
N GLU A 34 10.02 7.95 -8.87
CA GLU A 34 11.19 8.81 -8.65
C GLU A 34 10.82 10.18 -8.07
N ALA A 35 9.75 10.80 -8.59
CA ALA A 35 9.27 12.08 -8.08
C ALA A 35 8.74 11.93 -6.66
N LEU A 36 8.04 10.84 -6.38
CA LEU A 36 7.52 10.55 -5.06
C LEU A 36 8.64 10.33 -4.04
N GLU A 37 9.70 9.61 -4.43
CA GLU A 37 10.90 9.42 -3.59
C GLU A 37 11.57 10.75 -3.25
N GLU A 38 11.70 11.64 -4.24
CA GLU A 38 12.26 12.97 -4.02
C GLU A 38 11.44 13.78 -3.02
N TYR A 39 10.11 13.76 -3.16
CA TYR A 39 9.22 14.45 -2.20
C TYR A 39 9.32 13.84 -0.81
N ALA A 40 9.36 12.53 -0.72
CA ALA A 40 9.45 11.84 0.55
C ALA A 40 10.73 12.20 1.30
N GLU A 41 11.89 12.24 0.62
CA GLU A 41 13.14 12.64 1.25
C GLU A 41 13.13 14.09 1.76
N LYS A 42 12.52 14.99 1.01
CA LYS A 42 12.52 16.42 1.34
C LYS A 42 11.43 16.83 2.31
N VAL A 43 10.27 16.21 2.22
CA VAL A 43 9.07 16.67 2.91
C VAL A 43 8.62 15.70 3.99
N PHE A 44 8.74 14.41 3.74
CA PHE A 44 8.28 13.36 4.65
C PHE A 44 9.44 12.57 5.26
N SER A 45 10.57 13.24 5.46
CA SER A 45 11.81 12.59 5.92
C SER A 45 11.65 11.89 7.27
N GLU A 46 10.84 12.43 8.18
CA GLU A 46 10.60 11.82 9.49
C GLU A 46 9.83 10.51 9.33
N GLU A 47 8.79 10.51 8.52
CA GLU A 47 7.97 9.34 8.22
C GLU A 47 8.79 8.26 7.50
N VAL A 48 9.58 8.66 6.53
CA VAL A 48 10.49 7.76 5.81
C VAL A 48 11.49 7.13 6.77
N GLN A 49 12.13 7.93 7.62
CA GLN A 49 13.11 7.42 8.59
C GLN A 49 12.47 6.46 9.59
N HIS A 50 11.25 6.77 10.04
CA HIS A 50 10.50 5.88 10.92
C HIS A 50 10.27 4.51 10.27
N LEU A 51 9.85 4.49 9.00
CA LEU A 51 9.63 3.26 8.26
C LEU A 51 10.93 2.48 8.02
N LEU A 52 12.01 3.17 7.66
CA LEU A 52 13.32 2.55 7.48
C LEU A 52 13.82 1.90 8.77
N ASN A 53 13.57 2.53 9.91
CA ASN A 53 13.94 1.98 11.22
C ASN A 53 13.05 0.79 11.61
N LYS A 54 11.81 0.79 11.18
CA LYS A 54 10.85 -0.28 11.47
C LYS A 54 11.08 -1.53 10.62
N PHE A 55 11.38 -1.35 9.33
CA PHE A 55 11.50 -2.44 8.36
C PHE A 55 12.97 -2.76 8.09
N THR A 56 13.58 -3.50 9.00
CA THR A 56 15.00 -3.84 8.94
C THR A 56 15.27 -5.30 8.56
N SER A 57 14.23 -6.12 8.46
CA SER A 57 14.35 -7.54 8.15
C SER A 57 13.10 -8.03 7.42
N LYS A 58 13.09 -9.28 7.01
CA LYS A 58 11.96 -9.97 6.37
C LYS A 58 10.66 -9.72 7.13
N ILE A 59 9.62 -9.31 6.43
CA ILE A 59 8.35 -8.87 6.99
C ILE A 59 7.23 -9.76 6.47
N CYS A 60 6.35 -10.19 7.38
CA CYS A 60 5.12 -10.89 7.02
C CYS A 60 4.03 -9.85 6.74
N ILE A 61 3.37 -9.98 5.60
CA ILE A 61 2.30 -9.07 5.17
C ILE A 61 1.05 -9.83 4.78
N TYR A 62 -0.09 -9.13 4.83
CA TYR A 62 -1.42 -9.71 4.64
C TYR A 62 -2.23 -8.85 3.68
N ARG A 63 -3.17 -9.49 2.99
CA ARG A 63 -4.12 -8.79 2.12
C ARG A 63 -5.43 -9.56 2.04
N GLY A 64 -6.54 -8.87 2.32
CA GLY A 64 -7.88 -9.40 2.06
C GLY A 64 -8.26 -9.19 0.60
N MET A 65 -8.78 -10.21 -0.06
CA MET A 65 -9.17 -10.14 -1.47
C MET A 65 -10.37 -11.04 -1.76
N MET A 66 -11.01 -10.75 -2.91
CA MET A 66 -11.95 -11.68 -3.54
C MET A 66 -11.26 -12.24 -4.77
N LEU A 67 -11.13 -13.56 -4.84
CA LEU A 67 -10.48 -14.24 -5.95
C LEU A 67 -11.38 -15.35 -6.52
N SER A 68 -11.28 -15.59 -7.81
CA SER A 68 -11.90 -16.75 -8.44
C SER A 68 -11.14 -18.01 -8.01
N LYS A 69 -11.80 -19.17 -8.10
CA LYS A 69 -11.14 -20.44 -7.80
C LYS A 69 -9.92 -20.68 -8.68
N SER A 70 -9.99 -20.32 -9.96
CA SER A 70 -8.87 -20.45 -10.88
C SER A 70 -7.68 -19.57 -10.49
N ALA A 71 -7.94 -18.33 -10.01
CA ALA A 71 -6.88 -17.45 -9.55
C ALA A 71 -6.20 -18.00 -8.28
N ILE A 72 -6.97 -18.60 -7.37
CA ILE A 72 -6.43 -19.26 -6.17
C ILE A 72 -5.52 -20.44 -6.58
N ASP A 73 -5.96 -21.26 -7.53
CA ASP A 73 -5.22 -22.43 -8.00
C ASP A 73 -3.90 -22.05 -8.71
N GLU A 74 -3.83 -20.84 -9.27
CA GLU A 74 -2.64 -20.33 -9.95
C GLU A 74 -1.63 -19.65 -9.02
N LEU A 75 -1.95 -19.45 -7.74
CA LEU A 75 -1.00 -18.89 -6.79
C LEU A 75 0.19 -19.84 -6.58
N PRO A 76 1.41 -19.33 -6.39
CA PRO A 76 1.83 -17.95 -6.23
C PRO A 76 2.19 -17.21 -7.52
N SER A 77 2.02 -17.82 -8.70
CA SER A 77 2.42 -17.22 -9.98
C SER A 77 1.43 -16.16 -10.50
N SER A 78 0.33 -15.91 -9.78
CA SER A 78 -0.67 -14.92 -10.19
C SER A 78 -0.15 -13.50 -10.08
N GLU A 79 -0.26 -12.73 -11.17
CA GLU A 79 0.07 -11.31 -11.20
C GLU A 79 -1.04 -10.45 -10.56
N GLY A 80 -2.16 -11.04 -10.19
CA GLY A 80 -3.35 -10.34 -9.71
C GLY A 80 -3.39 -10.03 -8.22
N VAL A 81 -2.31 -10.28 -7.46
CA VAL A 81 -2.33 -10.08 -6.00
C VAL A 81 -2.09 -8.64 -5.57
N GLY A 82 -1.63 -7.75 -6.48
CA GLY A 82 -1.49 -6.32 -6.22
C GLY A 82 -0.31 -5.96 -5.35
N ILE A 83 -0.18 -4.66 -5.11
CA ILE A 83 0.97 -4.07 -4.39
C ILE A 83 0.60 -3.45 -3.03
N HIS A 84 -0.69 -3.35 -2.68
CA HIS A 84 -1.13 -2.77 -1.42
C HIS A 84 -1.44 -3.87 -0.40
N TRP A 85 -0.69 -3.88 0.68
CA TRP A 85 -0.74 -4.90 1.72
C TRP A 85 -0.78 -4.26 3.10
N THR A 86 -0.94 -5.04 4.14
CA THR A 86 -0.86 -4.57 5.53
C THR A 86 0.01 -5.51 6.36
N ILE A 87 0.66 -4.96 7.38
CA ILE A 87 1.36 -5.76 8.39
C ILE A 87 0.41 -6.25 9.50
N GLU A 88 -0.85 -5.78 9.47
CA GLU A 88 -1.85 -6.08 10.49
C GLU A 88 -2.85 -7.13 9.97
N GLU A 89 -2.70 -8.37 10.41
CA GLU A 89 -3.59 -9.47 9.99
C GLU A 89 -5.07 -9.12 10.21
N MET A 90 -5.41 -8.50 11.33
CA MET A 90 -6.79 -8.16 11.64
C MET A 90 -7.41 -7.14 10.67
N ILE A 91 -6.60 -6.24 10.15
CA ILE A 91 -7.05 -5.28 9.12
C ILE A 91 -7.42 -6.04 7.84
N ALA A 92 -6.58 -6.97 7.42
CA ALA A 92 -6.87 -7.81 6.26
C ALA A 92 -8.12 -8.66 6.46
N ARG A 93 -8.32 -9.22 7.65
CA ARG A 93 -9.51 -10.03 7.98
C ARG A 93 -10.80 -9.22 8.02
N LYS A 94 -10.71 -7.94 8.41
CA LYS A 94 -11.87 -7.04 8.46
C LYS A 94 -12.16 -6.34 7.13
N TRP A 95 -11.30 -6.51 6.15
CA TRP A 95 -11.51 -5.90 4.85
C TRP A 95 -12.85 -6.31 4.25
N ASN A 96 -13.61 -5.31 3.76
CA ASN A 96 -14.93 -5.51 3.21
C ASN A 96 -14.94 -5.14 1.73
N PRO A 97 -15.21 -6.10 0.82
CA PRO A 97 -15.21 -5.84 -0.62
C PRO A 97 -16.41 -5.02 -1.12
N SER A 98 -17.41 -4.77 -0.29
CA SER A 98 -18.70 -4.23 -0.74
C SER A 98 -18.68 -2.76 -1.15
N THR A 99 -17.62 -2.01 -0.87
CA THR A 99 -17.60 -0.56 -1.09
C THR A 99 -17.01 -0.15 -2.42
N ASN A 100 -15.94 -0.78 -2.89
CA ASN A 100 -15.23 -0.35 -4.10
C ASN A 100 -14.99 -1.48 -5.11
N ASP A 101 -15.04 -2.71 -4.69
CA ASP A 101 -14.86 -3.85 -5.57
C ASP A 101 -16.21 -4.50 -5.85
N HIS A 102 -16.46 -4.84 -7.10
CA HIS A 102 -17.65 -5.58 -7.50
C HIS A 102 -17.24 -7.05 -7.67
N PRO A 103 -17.31 -7.88 -6.61
CA PRO A 103 -16.94 -9.28 -6.75
C PRO A 103 -17.85 -9.96 -7.77
N LYS A 104 -17.25 -10.73 -8.65
CA LYS A 104 -18.01 -11.50 -9.62
C LYS A 104 -18.67 -12.67 -8.92
N SER A 105 -19.78 -13.13 -9.45
CA SER A 105 -20.46 -14.32 -8.94
C SER A 105 -19.48 -15.49 -8.94
N GLY A 106 -19.33 -16.13 -7.79
CA GLY A 106 -18.43 -17.25 -7.60
C GLY A 106 -17.05 -16.91 -7.05
N ASP A 107 -16.76 -15.62 -6.87
CA ASP A 107 -15.52 -15.21 -6.22
C ASP A 107 -15.53 -15.59 -4.74
N ILE A 108 -14.36 -15.94 -4.24
CA ILE A 108 -14.14 -16.46 -2.90
C ILE A 108 -13.37 -15.41 -2.10
N ARG A 109 -13.83 -15.14 -0.89
CA ARG A 109 -13.14 -14.26 0.04
C ARG A 109 -11.93 -14.97 0.64
N VAL A 110 -10.76 -14.37 0.49
CA VAL A 110 -9.51 -14.97 0.96
C VAL A 110 -8.67 -13.95 1.71
N ILE A 111 -7.76 -14.45 2.54
CA ILE A 111 -6.65 -13.69 3.07
C ILE A 111 -5.37 -14.26 2.47
N LEU A 112 -4.60 -13.40 1.83
CA LEU A 112 -3.27 -13.73 1.37
C LEU A 112 -2.26 -13.38 2.46
N LYS A 113 -1.27 -14.22 2.64
CA LYS A 113 -0.14 -13.99 3.54
C LYS A 113 1.14 -14.30 2.79
N GLY A 114 2.12 -13.43 2.92
CA GLY A 114 3.40 -13.63 2.28
C GLY A 114 4.51 -12.86 2.99
N TYR A 115 5.71 -12.95 2.46
CA TYR A 115 6.89 -12.31 3.04
C TYR A 115 7.58 -11.45 2.02
N VAL A 116 8.09 -10.30 2.46
CA VAL A 116 8.89 -9.39 1.63
C VAL A 116 10.13 -8.94 2.38
N GLU A 117 11.16 -8.56 1.63
CA GLU A 117 12.33 -7.90 2.18
C GLU A 117 12.10 -6.39 2.23
N PRO A 118 12.80 -5.64 3.09
CA PRO A 118 12.67 -4.18 3.12
C PRO A 118 12.88 -3.53 1.74
N SER A 119 13.77 -4.08 0.92
CA SER A 119 14.04 -3.56 -0.43
C SER A 119 12.88 -3.73 -1.41
N ASP A 120 11.90 -4.58 -1.09
CA ASP A 120 10.70 -4.79 -1.91
C ASP A 120 9.63 -3.73 -1.65
N ILE A 121 9.78 -2.94 -0.60
CA ILE A 121 8.80 -1.94 -0.18
C ILE A 121 9.09 -0.60 -0.82
N CYS A 122 8.06 0.01 -1.42
CA CYS A 122 8.13 1.41 -1.84
C CYS A 122 7.92 2.29 -0.60
N ILE A 123 9.00 2.68 0.04
CA ILE A 123 8.97 3.44 1.29
C ILE A 123 8.26 4.79 1.10
N ALA A 124 8.51 5.48 0.00
CA ALA A 124 7.89 6.77 -0.28
C ALA A 124 6.36 6.67 -0.36
N GLN A 125 5.85 5.73 -1.12
CA GLN A 125 4.39 5.54 -1.24
C GLN A 125 3.78 5.06 0.09
N THR A 126 4.48 4.21 0.81
CA THR A 126 4.04 3.73 2.12
C THR A 126 3.94 4.89 3.12
N ALA A 127 4.88 5.82 3.10
CA ALA A 127 4.85 7.02 3.95
C ALA A 127 3.65 7.91 3.62
N VAL A 128 3.41 8.20 2.33
CA VAL A 128 2.27 9.00 1.89
C VAL A 128 0.94 8.33 2.28
N ASN A 129 0.82 7.03 2.04
CA ASN A 129 -0.38 6.29 2.39
C ASN A 129 -0.66 6.30 3.89
N GLY A 130 0.37 6.21 4.71
CA GLY A 130 0.25 6.30 6.16
C GLY A 130 -0.29 7.63 6.62
N LEU A 131 0.13 8.72 5.99
CA LEU A 131 -0.37 10.07 6.30
C LEU A 131 -1.84 10.25 5.87
N VAL A 132 -2.24 9.64 4.75
CA VAL A 132 -3.63 9.73 4.25
C VAL A 132 -4.56 8.84 5.06
N SER A 133 -4.19 7.60 5.31
CA SER A 133 -5.07 6.58 5.91
C SER A 133 -5.00 6.49 7.44
N GLY A 134 -4.11 7.24 8.09
CA GLY A 134 -3.99 7.22 9.55
C GLY A 134 -3.25 5.99 10.11
N TYR A 135 -2.31 5.45 9.38
CA TYR A 135 -1.42 4.37 9.85
C TYR A 135 -2.12 3.04 10.15
N GLU A 136 -2.89 2.55 9.22
CA GLU A 136 -3.50 1.21 9.31
C GLU A 136 -2.50 0.07 9.05
N GLY A 137 -1.20 0.34 9.15
CA GLY A 137 -0.16 -0.64 8.86
C GLY A 137 -0.03 -0.97 7.38
N GLU A 138 -0.52 -0.10 6.51
CA GLU A 138 -0.47 -0.30 5.06
C GLU A 138 0.95 -0.23 4.54
N ILE A 139 1.29 -1.21 3.71
CA ILE A 139 2.56 -1.28 2.99
C ILE A 139 2.25 -1.31 1.49
N THR A 140 2.94 -0.48 0.72
CA THR A 140 2.91 -0.54 -0.73
C THR A 140 4.22 -1.14 -1.23
N LEU A 141 4.12 -2.18 -2.04
CA LEU A 141 5.27 -2.84 -2.64
C LEU A 141 5.69 -2.10 -3.92
N LYS A 142 6.94 -2.26 -4.31
CA LYS A 142 7.42 -1.79 -5.61
C LYS A 142 6.69 -2.54 -6.72
N GLN A 143 6.54 -1.93 -7.88
CA GLN A 143 5.89 -2.54 -9.03
C GLN A 143 6.57 -3.85 -9.42
N GLY A 144 5.78 -4.87 -9.74
CA GLY A 144 6.28 -6.16 -10.18
C GLY A 144 6.72 -7.09 -9.06
N ILE A 145 6.66 -6.65 -7.79
CA ILE A 145 7.02 -7.49 -6.64
C ILE A 145 5.82 -8.35 -6.24
N THR A 146 6.06 -9.64 -6.08
CA THR A 146 5.11 -10.59 -5.50
C THR A 146 5.72 -11.14 -4.20
N PRO A 147 4.99 -11.13 -3.08
CA PRO A 147 5.50 -11.70 -1.84
C PRO A 147 5.92 -13.16 -1.97
N LYS A 148 6.94 -13.55 -1.24
CA LYS A 148 7.45 -14.93 -1.22
C LYS A 148 6.64 -15.78 -0.24
N GLU A 149 6.66 -17.10 -0.45
CA GLU A 149 5.95 -18.05 0.40
C GLU A 149 4.45 -17.71 0.52
N LEU A 150 3.87 -17.30 -0.59
CA LEU A 150 2.49 -16.82 -0.63
C LEU A 150 1.52 -17.94 -0.24
N TYR A 151 0.73 -17.66 0.79
CA TYR A 151 -0.28 -18.56 1.34
C TYR A 151 -1.66 -17.92 1.22
N CYS A 152 -2.65 -18.73 0.86
CA CYS A 152 -4.02 -18.27 0.71
C CYS A 152 -4.93 -19.03 1.70
N GLU A 153 -5.58 -18.27 2.57
CA GLU A 153 -6.60 -18.80 3.49
C GLU A 153 -7.98 -18.40 2.99
N VAL A 154 -8.83 -19.36 2.74
CA VAL A 154 -10.24 -19.09 2.39
C VAL A 154 -10.99 -18.77 3.69
N ILE A 155 -11.72 -17.65 3.69
CA ILE A 155 -12.56 -17.25 4.81
C ILE A 155 -14.01 -17.12 4.36
N GLU A 156 -14.91 -17.56 5.22
CA GLU A 156 -16.36 -17.49 4.97
C GLU A 156 -16.97 -16.25 5.63
#